data_5de4db8f55cc1fc76f5f60ab030b8bc2
#
_entry.id   5de4db8f55cc1fc76f5f60ab030b8bc2
#
_cell.length_a   1.000
_cell.length_b   1.000
_cell.length_c   1.000
_cell.angle_alpha   90.00
_cell.angle_beta   90.00
_cell.angle_gamma   90.00
#
_symmetry.space_group_name_H-M   'P 1'
#
loop_
_entity.id
_entity.type
_entity.pdbx_description
1 polymer ?
#
loop_
_entity_poly.entity_id
_entity_poly.type
_entity_poly.pdbx_seq_one_letter_code
_entity_poly.pdbx_strand_id
1 'polypeptide(L)'
;AGKDNMQYTAVVRCQKSTDGGKTWGLYETIFPEEGTFCRQPIQVLSNGRWIFANWLCTDSAEGLSGDPTAFRISDDEGKTWHMVMMPKSNGHVHANVVELEPGHLVAFMRNREAYRIHRSESFDWGETWSEPVATPLPNNNSSISALKLQSGRIAIAYNPTCTPTPQPGKAAWPGLRCPVAVALSEDGGKTFPMIRWMERGEGFMGDENKTNNKQYEYPYLMQSRDGAMHLTYAARTRQGIKYIRFREEDVMGAKRETVGLYNPTAAQTR
;
A
#
# COMPACT_ATOMS: atom_id res chain seq x y z
N ALA A 1 -22.80 6.52 17.35
CA ALA A 1 -21.73 6.96 16.48
C ALA A 1 -22.40 7.40 15.19
N GLY A 2 -22.38 8.71 14.94
CA GLY A 2 -22.98 9.27 13.74
C GLY A 2 -22.29 8.74 12.49
N LYS A 3 -22.98 8.80 11.36
CA LYS A 3 -22.46 8.51 10.01
C LYS A 3 -21.24 9.39 9.66
N ASP A 4 -20.96 10.41 10.47
CA ASP A 4 -20.01 11.50 10.22
C ASP A 4 -18.52 11.11 10.27
N ASN A 5 -18.17 9.90 10.68
CA ASN A 5 -16.79 9.41 10.76
C ASN A 5 -16.47 8.29 9.76
N MET A 6 -17.28 8.13 8.74
CA MET A 6 -17.07 7.11 7.70
C MET A 6 -16.18 7.66 6.58
N GLN A 7 -15.45 6.78 5.89
CA GLN A 7 -14.53 7.18 4.84
C GLN A 7 -15.21 7.94 3.69
N TYR A 8 -16.47 7.65 3.40
CA TYR A 8 -17.23 8.31 2.32
C TYR A 8 -17.57 9.79 2.58
N THR A 9 -17.35 10.31 3.80
CA THR A 9 -17.47 11.74 4.13
C THR A 9 -16.14 12.48 4.12
N ALA A 10 -15.02 11.79 3.80
CA ALA A 10 -13.69 12.37 3.83
C ALA A 10 -13.46 13.32 2.66
N VAL A 11 -12.74 14.42 2.90
CA VAL A 11 -12.20 15.33 1.89
C VAL A 11 -10.70 15.47 2.10
N VAL A 12 -9.95 15.79 1.04
CA VAL A 12 -8.51 15.95 1.15
C VAL A 12 -8.15 17.42 1.32
N ARG A 13 -7.42 17.71 2.40
CA ARG A 13 -6.91 19.03 2.73
C ARG A 13 -5.39 19.04 2.75
N CYS A 14 -4.78 20.16 2.42
CA CYS A 14 -3.35 20.34 2.53
C CYS A 14 -2.99 21.62 3.30
N GLN A 15 -1.79 21.61 3.86
CA GLN A 15 -1.09 22.78 4.38
C GLN A 15 0.31 22.80 3.77
N LYS A 16 0.85 24.00 3.53
CA LYS A 16 2.18 24.19 2.97
C LYS A 16 3.07 24.89 3.98
N SER A 17 4.32 24.46 4.04
CA SER A 17 5.39 25.14 4.79
C SER A 17 6.46 25.61 3.79
N THR A 18 6.96 26.82 3.94
CA THR A 18 8.03 27.41 3.14
C THR A 18 9.35 27.53 3.90
N ASP A 19 9.39 27.07 5.16
CA ASP A 19 10.53 27.23 6.08
C ASP A 19 11.05 25.91 6.65
N GLY A 20 10.85 24.81 5.92
CA GLY A 20 11.28 23.47 6.33
C GLY A 20 10.45 22.85 7.44
N GLY A 21 9.16 23.20 7.51
CA GLY A 21 8.22 22.61 8.48
C GLY A 21 8.19 23.30 9.85
N LYS A 22 8.83 24.46 10.00
CA LYS A 22 8.82 25.23 11.26
C LYS A 22 7.50 25.95 11.46
N THR A 23 6.93 26.49 10.38
CA THR A 23 5.60 27.10 10.36
C THR A 23 4.76 26.51 9.21
N TRP A 24 3.45 26.54 9.38
CA TRP A 24 2.51 26.00 8.42
C TRP A 24 1.45 27.05 8.08
N GLY A 25 1.14 27.17 6.80
CA GLY A 25 0.08 28.03 6.30
C GLY A 25 -1.31 27.56 6.73
N LEU A 26 -2.34 28.29 6.33
CA LEU A 26 -3.71 27.84 6.50
C LEU A 26 -3.94 26.60 5.64
N TYR A 27 -4.81 25.71 6.13
CA TYR A 27 -5.23 24.56 5.32
C TYR A 27 -6.17 25.00 4.21
N GLU A 28 -6.04 24.36 3.06
CA GLU A 28 -6.94 24.46 1.93
C GLU A 28 -7.50 23.09 1.56
N THR A 29 -8.76 23.02 1.12
CA THR A 29 -9.35 21.79 0.59
C THR A 29 -8.95 21.66 -0.87
N ILE A 30 -8.10 20.69 -1.18
CA ILE A 30 -7.58 20.47 -2.55
C ILE A 30 -8.48 19.54 -3.36
N PHE A 31 -9.16 18.58 -2.70
CA PHE A 31 -10.16 17.72 -3.32
C PHE A 31 -11.44 17.78 -2.45
N PRO A 32 -12.44 18.55 -2.89
CA PRO A 32 -13.67 18.75 -2.12
C PRO A 32 -14.66 17.61 -2.26
N GLU A 33 -14.44 16.69 -3.20
CA GLU A 33 -15.35 15.58 -3.44
C GLU A 33 -15.31 14.62 -2.23
N GLU A 34 -16.46 14.49 -1.56
CA GLU A 34 -16.62 13.56 -0.44
C GLU A 34 -16.30 12.14 -0.86
N GLY A 35 -15.71 11.38 0.05
CA GLY A 35 -15.25 10.03 -0.19
C GLY A 35 -13.84 9.94 -0.79
N THR A 36 -13.20 11.06 -1.14
CA THR A 36 -11.81 11.04 -1.59
C THR A 36 -10.89 10.73 -0.41
N PHE A 37 -10.18 9.62 -0.52
CA PHE A 37 -9.25 9.15 0.52
C PHE A 37 -7.87 8.86 -0.06
N CYS A 38 -6.82 9.10 0.73
CA CYS A 38 -5.43 8.89 0.31
C CYS A 38 -4.61 8.16 1.38
N ARG A 39 -3.52 7.52 0.98
CA ARG A 39 -2.59 6.84 1.90
C ARG A 39 -1.13 7.09 1.56
N GLN A 40 -0.81 7.18 0.28
CA GLN A 40 0.57 7.32 -0.20
C GLN A 40 0.89 8.81 -0.47
N PRO A 41 2.17 9.19 -0.45
CA PRO A 41 2.56 10.54 -0.83
C PRO A 41 2.31 10.80 -2.33
N ILE A 42 2.26 12.08 -2.69
CA ILE A 42 2.34 12.50 -4.09
C ILE A 42 3.68 12.02 -4.66
N GLN A 43 3.65 11.38 -5.82
CA GLN A 43 4.83 11.02 -6.58
C GLN A 43 5.12 12.11 -7.61
N VAL A 44 6.36 12.58 -7.66
CA VAL A 44 6.83 13.48 -8.71
C VAL A 44 7.55 12.60 -9.73
N LEU A 45 7.03 12.54 -10.95
CA LEU A 45 7.57 11.74 -12.04
C LEU A 45 8.77 12.44 -12.69
N SER A 46 9.53 11.69 -13.49
CA SER A 46 10.77 12.18 -14.09
C SER A 46 10.58 13.35 -15.06
N ASN A 47 9.36 13.55 -15.60
CA ASN A 47 8.99 14.71 -16.41
C ASN A 47 8.48 15.91 -15.61
N GLY A 48 8.47 15.84 -14.27
CA GLY A 48 7.95 16.86 -13.38
C GLY A 48 6.46 16.76 -13.06
N ARG A 49 5.72 15.86 -13.70
CA ARG A 49 4.30 15.59 -13.41
C ARG A 49 4.13 15.06 -11.99
N TRP A 50 3.08 15.50 -11.31
CA TRP A 50 2.69 14.97 -10.02
C TRP A 50 1.54 13.99 -10.20
N ILE A 51 1.64 12.82 -9.56
CA ILE A 51 0.57 11.84 -9.49
C ILE A 51 0.26 11.50 -8.03
N PHE A 52 -1.00 11.60 -7.66
CA PHE A 52 -1.47 11.34 -6.30
C PHE A 52 -2.54 10.26 -6.33
N ALA A 53 -2.19 9.09 -5.83
CA ALA A 53 -3.10 7.96 -5.78
C ALA A 53 -4.14 8.14 -4.67
N ASN A 54 -5.40 7.98 -5.04
CA ASN A 54 -6.56 8.05 -4.17
C ASN A 54 -7.42 6.79 -4.34
N TRP A 55 -8.40 6.62 -3.51
CA TRP A 55 -9.57 5.79 -3.79
C TRP A 55 -10.82 6.56 -3.40
N LEU A 56 -11.93 6.26 -4.06
CA LEU A 56 -13.19 6.92 -3.82
C LEU A 56 -14.05 5.99 -2.96
N CYS A 57 -14.27 6.39 -1.72
CA CYS A 57 -15.15 5.67 -0.82
C CYS A 57 -16.59 6.00 -1.16
N THR A 58 -17.40 4.97 -1.39
CA THR A 58 -18.80 5.14 -1.74
C THR A 58 -19.70 4.58 -0.64
N ASP A 59 -20.85 5.20 -0.41
CA ASP A 59 -21.95 4.65 0.41
C ASP A 59 -22.84 3.77 -0.50
N SER A 60 -22.22 2.77 -1.13
CA SER A 60 -22.89 1.85 -2.06
C SER A 60 -23.35 0.57 -1.38
N ALA A 61 -24.22 -0.18 -2.06
CA ALA A 61 -24.67 -1.48 -1.59
C ALA A 61 -23.52 -2.51 -1.51
N GLU A 62 -22.47 -2.35 -2.34
CA GLU A 62 -21.26 -3.16 -2.29
C GLU A 62 -20.36 -2.75 -1.10
N GLY A 63 -20.65 -1.63 -0.45
CA GLY A 63 -19.87 -1.08 0.66
C GLY A 63 -18.41 -0.90 0.26
N LEU A 64 -17.48 -1.26 1.14
CA LEU A 64 -16.04 -1.09 0.91
C LEU A 64 -15.47 -1.88 -0.28
N SER A 65 -16.18 -2.89 -0.79
CA SER A 65 -15.78 -3.62 -2.00
C SER A 65 -16.05 -2.83 -3.27
N GLY A 66 -16.91 -1.82 -3.22
CA GLY A 66 -17.23 -0.93 -4.33
C GLY A 66 -16.22 0.21 -4.55
N ASP A 67 -15.28 0.43 -3.61
CA ASP A 67 -14.33 1.55 -3.65
C ASP A 67 -13.33 1.41 -4.82
N PRO A 68 -13.37 2.29 -5.87
CA PRO A 68 -12.43 2.24 -6.97
C PRO A 68 -11.16 3.05 -6.66
N THR A 69 -10.06 2.70 -7.33
CA THR A 69 -8.84 3.51 -7.38
C THR A 69 -8.98 4.65 -8.39
N ALA A 70 -8.53 5.83 -7.98
CA ALA A 70 -8.40 7.02 -8.81
C ALA A 70 -7.00 7.63 -8.63
N PHE A 71 -6.57 8.36 -9.64
CA PHE A 71 -5.36 9.19 -9.59
C PHE A 71 -5.73 10.64 -9.83
N ARG A 72 -5.12 11.53 -9.08
CA ARG A 72 -5.12 12.97 -9.33
C ARG A 72 -3.78 13.31 -9.96
N ILE A 73 -3.80 13.93 -11.13
CA ILE A 73 -2.63 14.28 -11.91
C ILE A 73 -2.54 15.79 -12.04
N SER A 74 -1.33 16.32 -11.86
CA SER A 74 -1.03 17.74 -12.01
C SER A 74 0.24 17.93 -12.81
N ASP A 75 0.21 18.84 -13.76
CA ASP A 75 1.36 19.26 -14.58
C ASP A 75 1.90 20.65 -14.17
N ASP A 76 1.38 21.22 -13.08
CA ASP A 76 1.67 22.58 -12.63
C ASP A 76 1.98 22.66 -11.12
N GLU A 77 2.62 21.61 -10.59
CA GLU A 77 3.05 21.51 -9.18
C GLU A 77 1.86 21.59 -8.19
N GLY A 78 0.74 21.00 -8.57
CA GLY A 78 -0.44 20.89 -7.72
C GLY A 78 -1.33 22.11 -7.67
N LYS A 79 -1.21 23.05 -8.61
CA LYS A 79 -2.13 24.19 -8.74
C LYS A 79 -3.45 23.76 -9.34
N THR A 80 -3.40 22.91 -10.35
CA THR A 80 -4.58 22.28 -10.95
C THR A 80 -4.43 20.76 -10.98
N TRP A 81 -5.58 20.06 -10.95
CA TRP A 81 -5.62 18.61 -10.93
C TRP A 81 -6.74 18.10 -11.83
N HIS A 82 -6.45 17.04 -12.59
CA HIS A 82 -7.49 16.25 -13.22
C HIS A 82 -7.51 14.83 -12.65
N MET A 83 -8.64 14.15 -12.78
CA MET A 83 -8.82 12.81 -12.21
C MET A 83 -8.84 11.75 -13.31
N VAL A 84 -8.08 10.69 -13.07
CA VAL A 84 -8.04 9.49 -13.91
C VAL A 84 -8.54 8.29 -13.11
N MET A 85 -9.51 7.56 -13.63
CA MET A 85 -10.02 6.34 -12.98
C MET A 85 -9.28 5.10 -13.50
N MET A 86 -8.88 4.22 -12.58
CA MET A 86 -8.38 2.92 -12.97
C MET A 86 -9.55 1.99 -13.33
N PRO A 87 -9.55 1.36 -14.52
CA PRO A 87 -10.63 0.47 -14.92
C PRO A 87 -10.70 -0.77 -14.01
N LYS A 88 -11.91 -1.26 -13.72
CA LYS A 88 -12.20 -2.46 -12.93
C LYS A 88 -11.43 -2.54 -11.59
N SER A 89 -11.23 -1.40 -10.94
CA SER A 89 -10.45 -1.29 -9.72
C SER A 89 -11.27 -1.35 -8.43
N ASN A 90 -12.54 -1.72 -8.50
CA ASN A 90 -13.38 -1.85 -7.31
C ASN A 90 -12.74 -2.78 -6.27
N GLY A 91 -12.66 -2.31 -5.02
CA GLY A 91 -11.99 -3.03 -3.94
C GLY A 91 -10.46 -3.00 -3.97
N HIS A 92 -9.85 -2.39 -4.98
CA HIS A 92 -8.40 -2.15 -5.04
C HIS A 92 -8.10 -0.74 -4.53
N VAL A 93 -7.42 -0.62 -3.40
CA VAL A 93 -7.22 0.65 -2.72
C VAL A 93 -5.77 0.82 -2.25
N HIS A 94 -5.40 2.00 -1.75
CA HIS A 94 -4.05 2.33 -1.30
C HIS A 94 -2.99 2.13 -2.39
N ALA A 95 -3.27 2.52 -3.62
CA ALA A 95 -2.32 2.38 -4.72
C ALA A 95 -0.99 3.07 -4.44
N ASN A 96 0.10 2.35 -4.70
CA ASN A 96 1.47 2.85 -4.65
C ASN A 96 1.97 2.96 -6.08
N VAL A 97 2.19 4.16 -6.58
CA VAL A 97 2.70 4.40 -7.94
C VAL A 97 4.22 4.38 -7.92
N VAL A 98 4.79 3.65 -8.86
CA VAL A 98 6.24 3.54 -9.07
C VAL A 98 6.53 3.78 -10.54
N GLU A 99 7.42 4.71 -10.86
CA GLU A 99 7.92 4.93 -12.21
C GLU A 99 9.05 3.95 -12.51
N LEU A 100 8.83 3.01 -13.44
CA LEU A 100 9.84 2.04 -13.87
C LEU A 100 10.84 2.68 -14.84
N GLU A 101 10.31 3.35 -15.85
CA GLU A 101 11.02 4.12 -16.88
C GLU A 101 10.20 5.37 -17.19
N PRO A 102 10.76 6.40 -17.83
CA PRO A 102 10.02 7.60 -18.18
C PRO A 102 8.69 7.29 -18.89
N GLY A 103 7.58 7.65 -18.26
CA GLY A 103 6.21 7.40 -18.74
C GLY A 103 5.65 6.01 -18.49
N HIS A 104 6.48 5.03 -18.12
CA HIS A 104 6.04 3.69 -17.76
C HIS A 104 5.88 3.58 -16.23
N LEU A 105 4.65 3.51 -15.77
CA LEU A 105 4.30 3.44 -14.36
C LEU A 105 3.71 2.06 -14.02
N VAL A 106 3.93 1.64 -12.79
CA VAL A 106 3.21 0.52 -12.19
C VAL A 106 2.58 0.97 -10.88
N ALA A 107 1.33 0.58 -10.64
CA ALA A 107 0.65 0.80 -9.37
C ALA A 107 0.43 -0.54 -8.66
N PHE A 108 0.81 -0.62 -7.38
CA PHE A 108 0.54 -1.77 -6.53
C PHE A 108 -0.55 -1.44 -5.53
N MET A 109 -1.54 -2.32 -5.39
CA MET A 109 -2.74 -2.06 -4.61
C MET A 109 -3.01 -3.15 -3.58
N ARG A 110 -3.48 -2.72 -2.42
CA ARG A 110 -4.18 -3.54 -1.46
C ARG A 110 -5.50 -4.00 -2.07
N ASN A 111 -5.88 -5.25 -1.79
CA ASN A 111 -7.14 -5.83 -2.24
C ASN A 111 -8.10 -6.07 -1.06
N ARG A 112 -9.33 -5.59 -1.18
CA ARG A 112 -10.38 -5.72 -0.15
C ARG A 112 -10.81 -7.17 0.08
N GLU A 113 -10.67 -8.04 -0.92
CA GLU A 113 -10.97 -9.47 -0.81
C GLU A 113 -9.94 -10.23 0.04
N ALA A 114 -8.87 -9.55 0.46
CA ALA A 114 -7.82 -10.10 1.31
C ALA A 114 -7.13 -11.34 0.73
N TYR A 115 -6.81 -11.34 -0.57
CA TYR A 115 -6.18 -12.49 -1.22
C TYR A 115 -4.80 -12.19 -1.78
N ARG A 116 -4.67 -11.27 -2.75
CA ARG A 116 -3.40 -10.92 -3.39
C ARG A 116 -3.19 -9.42 -3.44
N ILE A 117 -1.92 -9.00 -3.48
CA ILE A 117 -1.57 -7.66 -3.95
C ILE A 117 -1.85 -7.63 -5.45
N HIS A 118 -2.51 -6.60 -5.94
CA HIS A 118 -2.75 -6.40 -7.37
C HIS A 118 -1.82 -5.33 -7.92
N ARG A 119 -1.56 -5.42 -9.21
CA ARG A 119 -0.78 -4.44 -9.97
C ARG A 119 -1.52 -4.02 -11.24
N SER A 120 -1.27 -2.80 -11.68
CA SER A 120 -1.74 -2.23 -12.94
C SER A 120 -0.61 -1.41 -13.55
N GLU A 121 -0.58 -1.28 -14.88
CA GLU A 121 0.44 -0.54 -15.61
C GLU A 121 -0.16 0.61 -16.42
N SER A 122 0.62 1.68 -16.58
CA SER A 122 0.37 2.81 -17.44
C SER A 122 1.62 3.06 -18.29
N PHE A 123 1.46 3.41 -19.57
CA PHE A 123 2.56 3.72 -20.49
C PHE A 123 2.49 5.15 -21.05
N ASP A 124 1.68 6.00 -20.45
CA ASP A 124 1.37 7.36 -20.88
C ASP A 124 1.34 8.36 -19.72
N TRP A 125 2.27 8.18 -18.76
CA TRP A 125 2.41 9.06 -17.61
C TRP A 125 1.20 9.07 -16.67
N GLY A 126 0.43 7.97 -16.65
CA GLY A 126 -0.70 7.78 -15.75
C GLY A 126 -2.06 8.20 -16.32
N GLU A 127 -2.13 8.58 -17.61
CA GLU A 127 -3.40 8.97 -18.24
C GLU A 127 -4.33 7.77 -18.48
N THR A 128 -3.74 6.60 -18.78
CA THR A 128 -4.51 5.36 -18.90
C THR A 128 -3.84 4.24 -18.11
N TRP A 129 -4.65 3.31 -17.63
CA TRP A 129 -4.20 2.19 -16.81
C TRP A 129 -4.80 0.89 -17.29
N SER A 130 -4.02 -0.19 -17.20
CA SER A 130 -4.53 -1.53 -17.44
C SER A 130 -5.50 -1.96 -16.30
N GLU A 131 -6.31 -2.98 -16.54
CA GLU A 131 -7.06 -3.64 -15.47
C GLU A 131 -6.10 -4.22 -14.44
N PRO A 132 -6.44 -4.17 -13.13
CA PRO A 132 -5.63 -4.77 -12.09
C PRO A 132 -5.48 -6.29 -12.25
N VAL A 133 -4.23 -6.78 -12.15
CA VAL A 133 -3.93 -8.22 -12.16
C VAL A 133 -3.27 -8.63 -10.85
N ALA A 134 -3.57 -9.83 -10.37
CA ALA A 134 -3.00 -10.37 -9.14
C ALA A 134 -1.50 -10.63 -9.30
N THR A 135 -0.71 -10.25 -8.29
CA THR A 135 0.69 -10.64 -8.14
C THR A 135 0.79 -11.98 -7.37
N PRO A 136 1.98 -12.60 -7.33
CA PRO A 136 2.19 -13.77 -6.45
C PRO A 136 2.13 -13.46 -4.95
N LEU A 137 2.25 -12.18 -4.55
CA LEU A 137 2.28 -11.80 -3.14
C LEU A 137 0.88 -11.84 -2.51
N PRO A 138 0.72 -12.47 -1.34
CA PRO A 138 -0.55 -12.44 -0.61
C PRO A 138 -0.84 -11.04 -0.07
N ASN A 139 -2.11 -10.76 0.20
CA ASN A 139 -2.58 -9.56 0.88
C ASN A 139 -3.73 -9.90 1.82
N ASN A 140 -3.67 -9.43 3.05
CA ASN A 140 -4.67 -9.65 4.08
C ASN A 140 -5.62 -8.46 4.25
N ASN A 141 -5.85 -7.69 3.19
CA ASN A 141 -6.57 -6.43 3.26
C ASN A 141 -5.91 -5.44 4.25
N SER A 142 -4.58 -5.44 4.31
CA SER A 142 -3.77 -4.42 5.00
C SER A 142 -3.02 -3.57 3.98
N SER A 143 -2.66 -2.36 4.39
CA SER A 143 -1.86 -1.45 3.56
C SER A 143 -0.50 -2.06 3.23
N ILE A 144 0.03 -1.68 2.09
CA ILE A 144 1.36 -2.01 1.61
C ILE A 144 2.16 -0.72 1.36
N SER A 145 3.45 -0.85 1.18
CA SER A 145 4.31 0.24 0.69
C SER A 145 5.25 -0.29 -0.37
N ALA A 146 5.24 0.33 -1.54
CA ALA A 146 6.07 -0.06 -2.67
C ALA A 146 6.90 1.12 -3.16
N LEU A 147 8.15 0.87 -3.55
CA LEU A 147 9.03 1.86 -4.17
C LEU A 147 10.04 1.21 -5.11
N LYS A 148 10.59 2.00 -6.05
CA LYS A 148 11.75 1.64 -6.84
C LYS A 148 13.02 2.00 -6.09
N LEU A 149 13.92 1.06 -5.96
CA LEU A 149 15.22 1.22 -5.33
C LEU A 149 16.24 1.85 -6.29
N GLN A 150 17.34 2.37 -5.73
CA GLN A 150 18.47 2.88 -6.51
C GLN A 150 19.07 1.81 -7.44
N SER A 151 18.96 0.52 -7.09
CA SER A 151 19.34 -0.60 -7.93
C SER A 151 18.43 -0.83 -9.14
N GLY A 152 17.28 -0.15 -9.20
CA GLY A 152 16.23 -0.37 -10.20
C GLY A 152 15.20 -1.44 -9.80
N ARG A 153 15.45 -2.23 -8.75
CA ARG A 153 14.49 -3.21 -8.24
C ARG A 153 13.28 -2.53 -7.61
N ILE A 154 12.16 -3.24 -7.59
CA ILE A 154 10.99 -2.85 -6.80
C ILE A 154 11.05 -3.55 -5.45
N ALA A 155 10.84 -2.79 -4.38
CA ALA A 155 10.66 -3.31 -3.04
C ALA A 155 9.20 -3.11 -2.59
N ILE A 156 8.60 -4.16 -1.99
CA ILE A 156 7.26 -4.09 -1.39
C ILE A 156 7.34 -4.54 0.05
N ALA A 157 6.93 -3.66 0.99
CA ALA A 157 6.71 -4.02 2.38
C ALA A 157 5.21 -4.34 2.60
N TYR A 158 4.93 -5.48 3.22
CA TYR A 158 3.57 -6.01 3.34
C TYR A 158 3.44 -7.03 4.48
N ASN A 159 2.21 -7.47 4.77
CA ASN A 159 1.96 -8.63 5.62
C ASN A 159 1.74 -9.87 4.73
N PRO A 160 2.59 -10.91 4.80
CA PRO A 160 2.54 -12.08 3.93
C PRO A 160 1.46 -13.10 4.37
N THR A 161 0.26 -12.62 4.57
CA THR A 161 -0.92 -13.40 4.95
C THR A 161 -2.09 -13.07 4.03
N CYS A 162 -3.07 -13.96 3.92
CA CYS A 162 -4.30 -13.73 3.16
C CYS A 162 -5.43 -14.63 3.69
N THR A 163 -6.65 -14.39 3.21
CA THR A 163 -7.74 -15.32 3.46
C THR A 163 -7.55 -16.61 2.63
N PRO A 164 -7.80 -17.79 3.20
CA PRO A 164 -7.73 -19.05 2.44
C PRO A 164 -8.87 -19.22 1.42
N THR A 165 -9.99 -18.53 1.64
CA THR A 165 -11.21 -18.64 0.83
C THR A 165 -11.72 -17.25 0.43
N PRO A 166 -11.06 -16.58 -0.55
CA PRO A 166 -11.53 -15.29 -1.01
C PRO A 166 -12.92 -15.42 -1.64
N GLN A 167 -13.77 -14.44 -1.37
CA GLN A 167 -15.08 -14.34 -2.00
C GLN A 167 -15.07 -13.12 -2.93
N PRO A 168 -15.21 -13.31 -4.24
CA PRO A 168 -15.22 -12.21 -5.20
C PRO A 168 -16.24 -11.12 -4.84
N GLY A 169 -15.79 -9.87 -4.88
CA GLY A 169 -16.62 -8.71 -4.54
C GLY A 169 -16.98 -8.56 -3.07
N LYS A 170 -16.39 -9.34 -2.15
CA LYS A 170 -16.63 -9.21 -0.71
C LYS A 170 -15.38 -8.81 0.05
N ALA A 171 -15.45 -7.72 0.76
CA ALA A 171 -14.36 -7.29 1.63
C ALA A 171 -14.20 -8.24 2.82
N ALA A 172 -12.96 -8.64 3.10
CA ALA A 172 -12.59 -9.53 4.18
C ALA A 172 -11.41 -8.97 5.00
N TRP A 173 -11.40 -9.25 6.30
CA TRP A 173 -10.31 -8.94 7.21
C TRP A 173 -9.94 -10.19 7.99
N PRO A 174 -9.00 -11.02 7.47
CA PRO A 174 -8.63 -12.29 8.10
C PRO A 174 -7.91 -12.14 9.44
N GLY A 175 -7.67 -10.94 9.88
CA GLY A 175 -7.25 -10.66 11.24
C GLY A 175 -5.75 -10.52 11.44
N LEU A 176 -4.93 -11.42 10.93
CA LEU A 176 -3.49 -11.43 11.19
C LEU A 176 -2.73 -10.41 10.34
N ARG A 177 -2.03 -9.48 11.00
CA ARG A 177 -1.14 -8.51 10.36
C ARG A 177 0.31 -8.70 10.82
N CYS A 178 0.72 -9.92 10.88
CA CYS A 178 2.09 -10.36 11.09
C CYS A 178 2.35 -11.66 10.31
N PRO A 179 3.59 -11.92 9.91
CA PRO A 179 4.76 -11.06 10.05
C PRO A 179 4.68 -9.79 9.20
N VAL A 180 5.73 -8.96 9.26
CA VAL A 180 6.01 -7.92 8.26
C VAL A 180 7.14 -8.43 7.39
N ALA A 181 6.96 -8.38 6.08
CA ALA A 181 7.94 -8.83 5.11
C ALA A 181 8.31 -7.71 4.12
N VAL A 182 9.50 -7.83 3.53
CA VAL A 182 9.92 -7.09 2.35
C VAL A 182 10.21 -8.08 1.24
N ALA A 183 9.62 -7.83 0.07
CA ALA A 183 9.85 -8.60 -1.15
C ALA A 183 10.50 -7.72 -2.21
N LEU A 184 11.45 -8.29 -2.99
CA LEU A 184 12.12 -7.61 -4.10
C LEU A 184 11.76 -8.27 -5.42
N SER A 185 11.61 -7.41 -6.45
CA SER A 185 11.34 -7.80 -7.84
C SER A 185 12.34 -7.15 -8.79
N GLU A 186 12.76 -7.89 -9.82
CA GLU A 186 13.65 -7.43 -10.89
C GLU A 186 12.92 -7.24 -12.22
N ASP A 187 11.64 -7.60 -12.30
CA ASP A 187 10.83 -7.66 -13.52
C ASP A 187 9.60 -6.74 -13.50
N GLY A 188 9.70 -5.60 -12.79
CA GLY A 188 8.61 -4.64 -12.69
C GLY A 188 7.46 -5.10 -11.79
N GLY A 189 7.73 -5.99 -10.84
CA GLY A 189 6.73 -6.48 -9.88
C GLY A 189 5.84 -7.60 -10.41
N LYS A 190 6.28 -8.32 -11.43
CA LYS A 190 5.60 -9.53 -11.94
C LYS A 190 5.93 -10.74 -11.08
N THR A 191 7.22 -10.87 -10.70
CA THR A 191 7.69 -11.92 -9.77
C THR A 191 8.49 -11.33 -8.61
N PHE A 192 8.57 -12.06 -7.51
CA PHE A 192 9.27 -11.65 -6.29
C PHE A 192 10.10 -12.83 -5.77
N PRO A 193 11.28 -13.06 -6.35
CA PRO A 193 12.12 -14.19 -5.96
C PRO A 193 12.81 -14.05 -4.60
N MET A 194 12.94 -12.82 -4.11
CA MET A 194 13.64 -12.50 -2.85
C MET A 194 12.62 -11.95 -1.84
N ILE A 195 12.45 -12.66 -0.72
CA ILE A 195 11.50 -12.28 0.33
C ILE A 195 12.16 -12.52 1.68
N ARG A 196 12.12 -11.52 2.55
CA ARG A 196 12.56 -11.62 3.94
C ARG A 196 11.48 -11.14 4.90
N TRP A 197 11.25 -11.91 5.96
CA TRP A 197 10.46 -11.47 7.09
C TRP A 197 11.30 -10.57 7.99
N MET A 198 10.94 -9.31 8.04
CA MET A 198 11.63 -8.29 8.82
C MET A 198 11.24 -8.34 10.29
N GLU A 199 10.03 -8.79 10.57
CA GLU A 199 9.46 -8.92 11.92
C GLU A 199 8.50 -10.10 11.95
N ARG A 200 8.76 -11.07 12.82
CA ARG A 200 7.90 -12.25 12.95
C ARG A 200 6.74 -12.04 13.92
N GLY A 201 6.90 -11.11 14.85
CA GLY A 201 5.97 -10.86 15.93
C GLY A 201 6.18 -11.80 17.13
N GLU A 202 6.19 -11.23 18.33
CA GLU A 202 6.07 -12.01 19.56
C GLU A 202 4.72 -12.72 19.56
N GLY A 203 4.71 -14.00 19.89
CA GLY A 203 3.49 -14.81 19.89
C GLY A 203 2.87 -15.03 18.51
N PHE A 204 3.64 -14.92 17.41
CA PHE A 204 3.15 -15.09 16.04
C PHE A 204 2.31 -16.35 15.83
N MET A 205 2.64 -17.43 16.50
CA MET A 205 1.93 -18.70 16.49
C MET A 205 1.06 -18.94 17.74
N GLY A 206 1.04 -17.98 18.66
CA GLY A 206 0.36 -18.10 19.95
C GLY A 206 -1.03 -17.48 19.99
N ASP A 207 -1.69 -17.64 21.13
CA ASP A 207 -3.06 -17.16 21.35
C ASP A 207 -3.15 -15.62 21.37
N GLU A 208 -2.07 -14.93 21.72
CA GLU A 208 -2.02 -13.46 21.65
C GLU A 208 -2.30 -12.94 20.23
N ASN A 209 -1.82 -13.62 19.20
CA ASN A 209 -2.09 -13.21 17.82
C ASN A 209 -3.51 -13.51 17.35
N LYS A 210 -4.20 -14.43 17.98
CA LYS A 210 -5.63 -14.71 17.69
C LYS A 210 -6.53 -13.59 18.18
N THR A 211 -6.19 -13.00 19.34
CA THR A 211 -6.96 -11.92 19.97
C THR A 211 -6.52 -10.54 19.52
N ASN A 212 -5.25 -10.40 19.10
CA ASN A 212 -4.60 -9.13 18.82
C ASN A 212 -4.18 -9.00 17.35
N ASN A 213 -5.17 -9.02 16.48
CA ASN A 213 -5.03 -9.14 15.02
C ASN A 213 -4.50 -7.91 14.29
N LYS A 214 -4.04 -6.88 15.00
CA LYS A 214 -3.60 -5.60 14.43
C LYS A 214 -2.20 -5.21 14.90
N GLN A 215 -1.33 -6.16 15.12
CA GLN A 215 -0.04 -5.89 15.76
C GLN A 215 0.93 -5.11 14.88
N TYR A 216 1.05 -5.43 13.58
CA TYR A 216 2.02 -4.81 12.68
C TYR A 216 1.32 -4.30 11.43
N GLU A 217 0.92 -3.04 11.45
CA GLU A 217 0.05 -2.47 10.46
C GLU A 217 0.72 -1.34 9.69
N TYR A 218 0.24 -1.15 8.45
CA TYR A 218 0.56 0.01 7.65
C TYR A 218 2.07 0.25 7.51
N PRO A 219 2.83 -0.73 6.97
CA PRO A 219 4.25 -0.52 6.73
C PRO A 219 4.45 0.67 5.79
N TYR A 220 5.51 1.43 6.05
CA TYR A 220 6.01 2.46 5.16
C TYR A 220 7.49 2.23 4.93
N LEU A 221 7.90 2.17 3.66
CA LEU A 221 9.25 1.87 3.23
C LEU A 221 9.82 3.05 2.46
N MET A 222 11.05 3.42 2.75
CA MET A 222 11.81 4.40 2.00
C MET A 222 13.27 3.97 1.87
N GLN A 223 13.98 4.48 0.87
CA GLN A 223 15.42 4.34 0.74
C GLN A 223 16.07 5.71 0.85
N SER A 224 17.06 5.83 1.72
CA SER A 224 17.86 7.05 1.85
C SER A 224 18.96 7.13 0.77
N ARG A 225 19.57 8.31 0.62
CA ARG A 225 20.59 8.54 -0.40
C ARG A 225 21.84 7.66 -0.25
N ASP A 226 22.14 7.21 0.97
CA ASP A 226 23.24 6.27 1.27
C ASP A 226 22.88 4.80 0.96
N GLY A 227 21.72 4.56 0.35
CA GLY A 227 21.23 3.23 -0.02
C GLY A 227 20.58 2.45 1.13
N ALA A 228 20.56 3.00 2.36
CA ALA A 228 19.90 2.32 3.46
C ALA A 228 18.37 2.32 3.28
N MET A 229 17.77 1.19 3.63
CA MET A 229 16.34 0.98 3.66
C MET A 229 15.80 1.33 5.05
N HIS A 230 14.68 2.01 5.10
CA HIS A 230 14.00 2.41 6.33
C HIS A 230 12.56 1.91 6.28
N LEU A 231 12.22 1.06 7.23
CA LEU A 231 10.89 0.47 7.35
C LEU A 231 10.27 0.91 8.68
N THR A 232 9.09 1.50 8.62
CA THR A 232 8.29 1.80 9.80
C THR A 232 6.93 1.10 9.71
N TYR A 233 6.37 0.71 10.84
CA TYR A 233 5.03 0.12 10.92
C TYR A 233 4.44 0.32 12.32
N ALA A 234 3.12 0.40 12.40
CA ALA A 234 2.42 0.44 13.69
C ALA A 234 2.55 -0.92 14.37
N ALA A 235 2.77 -0.90 15.68
CA ALA A 235 2.94 -2.09 16.52
C ALA A 235 2.07 -2.01 17.78
N ARG A 236 1.89 -3.14 18.47
CA ARG A 236 1.17 -3.24 19.73
C ARG A 236 -0.23 -2.61 19.64
N THR A 237 -1.02 -3.04 18.68
CA THR A 237 -2.37 -2.48 18.46
C THR A 237 -2.40 -0.95 18.29
N ARG A 238 -1.41 -0.40 17.54
CA ARG A 238 -1.23 1.03 17.29
C ARG A 238 -0.80 1.86 18.50
N GLN A 239 -0.25 1.23 19.53
CA GLN A 239 0.30 1.94 20.70
C GLN A 239 1.71 2.48 20.45
N GLY A 240 2.38 2.06 19.40
CA GLY A 240 3.71 2.49 19.05
C GLY A 240 4.04 2.31 17.58
N ILE A 241 5.15 2.91 17.18
CA ILE A 241 5.75 2.74 15.85
C ILE A 241 7.06 1.99 16.03
N LYS A 242 7.24 0.89 15.31
CA LYS A 242 8.54 0.23 15.16
C LYS A 242 9.28 0.79 13.95
N TYR A 243 10.59 0.79 14.04
CA TYR A 243 11.50 1.21 12.99
C TYR A 243 12.61 0.18 12.83
N ILE A 244 12.91 -0.18 11.57
CA ILE A 244 14.00 -1.07 11.19
C ILE A 244 14.82 -0.36 10.10
N ARG A 245 16.15 -0.31 10.28
CA ARG A 245 17.10 0.09 9.25
C ARG A 245 17.83 -1.15 8.76
N PHE A 246 17.93 -1.34 7.44
CA PHE A 246 18.56 -2.49 6.81
C PHE A 246 19.08 -2.08 5.42
N ARG A 247 19.72 -3.00 4.70
CA ARG A 247 20.15 -2.81 3.32
C ARG A 247 19.43 -3.77 2.39
N GLU A 248 19.48 -3.48 1.09
CA GLU A 248 18.87 -4.33 0.06
C GLU A 248 19.46 -5.74 0.09
N GLU A 249 20.78 -5.86 0.32
CA GLU A 249 21.51 -7.12 0.41
C GLU A 249 20.99 -8.02 1.55
N ASP A 250 20.48 -7.42 2.60
CA ASP A 250 19.88 -8.17 3.71
C ASP A 250 18.64 -8.96 3.28
N VAL A 251 17.89 -8.45 2.28
CA VAL A 251 16.74 -9.16 1.70
C VAL A 251 17.21 -10.20 0.69
N MET A 252 18.21 -9.87 -0.13
CA MET A 252 18.74 -10.76 -1.18
C MET A 252 19.44 -11.99 -0.60
N GLY A 253 20.19 -11.84 0.49
CA GLY A 253 20.94 -12.93 1.15
C GLY A 253 20.09 -13.83 2.05
N ALA A 254 18.83 -13.48 2.30
CA ALA A 254 17.94 -14.31 3.11
C ALA A 254 17.52 -15.56 2.32
N LYS A 255 17.51 -16.73 3.00
CA LYS A 255 16.79 -17.89 2.46
C LYS A 255 15.36 -17.43 2.21
N ARG A 256 14.86 -17.66 0.98
CA ARG A 256 13.47 -17.32 0.61
C ARG A 256 12.52 -17.87 1.67
N GLU A 257 12.01 -16.99 2.48
CA GLU A 257 10.98 -17.38 3.43
C GLU A 257 9.71 -17.62 2.65
N THR A 258 9.23 -18.84 2.70
CA THR A 258 8.12 -19.31 1.89
C THR A 258 6.92 -18.42 2.09
N VAL A 259 6.41 -17.87 0.99
CA VAL A 259 5.06 -17.31 0.89
C VAL A 259 4.10 -18.50 0.97
N GLY A 260 4.05 -19.14 2.12
CA GLY A 260 2.98 -20.08 2.42
C GLY A 260 1.73 -19.25 2.67
N LEU A 261 0.63 -19.65 2.10
CA LEU A 261 -0.68 -19.22 2.58
C LEU A 261 -0.70 -19.53 4.08
N TYR A 262 -0.49 -18.50 4.92
CA TYR A 262 -0.60 -18.71 6.36
C TYR A 262 -2.05 -19.05 6.66
N ASN A 263 -2.31 -20.32 6.94
CA ASN A 263 -3.59 -20.78 7.45
C ASN A 263 -3.52 -20.75 8.99
N PRO A 264 -4.16 -19.78 9.67
CA PRO A 264 -4.17 -19.72 11.12
C PRO A 264 -4.76 -21.00 11.77
N THR A 265 -5.60 -21.75 11.06
CA THR A 265 -6.16 -23.00 11.56
C THR A 265 -5.18 -24.17 11.44
N ALA A 266 -4.24 -24.17 10.49
CA ALA A 266 -3.22 -25.22 10.37
C ALA A 266 -2.12 -25.12 11.45
N ALA A 267 -1.95 -23.97 12.07
CA ALA A 267 -0.99 -23.78 13.16
C ALA A 267 -1.48 -24.34 14.52
N GLN A 268 -2.75 -24.72 14.61
CA GLN A 268 -3.34 -25.29 15.84
C GLN A 268 -3.13 -26.79 15.99
N THR A 269 -2.57 -27.46 15.00
CA THR A 269 -2.40 -28.93 14.96
C THR A 269 -0.95 -29.40 15.12
N ARG A 270 -0.06 -28.56 15.63
CA ARG A 270 1.31 -28.97 15.98
C ARG A 270 1.70 -28.56 17.38
#